data_9f2fadd747ff4e70371000afb2caa3f1
#
_entry.id   9f2fadd747ff4e70371000afb2caa3f1
#
_cell.length_a   1.000
_cell.length_b   1.000
_cell.length_c   1.000
_cell.angle_alpha   90.00
_cell.angle_beta   90.00
_cell.angle_gamma   90.00
#
_symmetry.space_group_name_H-M   'P 1'
#
loop_
_entity.id
_entity.type
_entity.pdbx_description
1 polymer ?
#
loop_
_entity_poly.entity_id
_entity_poly.type
_entity_poly.pdbx_seq_one_letter_code
_entity_poly.pdbx_strand_id
1 'polypeptide(L)'
;MAVKALKDRTVAEGNVLDSEIGILGEDEEGLRIKPQKGRFIAVYTDDAEAKPDEQRAFHENGLVNLCLEYGVTDAMQEEVDDPDRPGRKMKVIFPTIPHASRMHDFYLDILGRQIRSGLSDGKNEAAEVLRGLIRRVVKVTCERAGSDRTGERVAAQKLTFTVDALQDPQFLQDVPEGAPFSRFLALLAAGDADDQKLGALILDQIPVSPEDLEEARERIGLTLTELGSLGFEYVPDADEDSEISNVTIDVAGGQPVEVGA
;
A
#
# COMPACT_ATOMS: atom_id res chain seq x y z
N MET A 1 -4.29 -3.84 3.66
CA MET A 1 -5.76 -3.81 3.50
C MET A 1 -6.26 -4.67 2.34
N ALA A 2 -5.69 -4.58 1.13
CA ALA A 2 -6.15 -5.41 0.00
C ALA A 2 -6.09 -6.93 0.29
N VAL A 3 -5.01 -7.40 0.92
CA VAL A 3 -4.87 -8.80 1.37
C VAL A 3 -6.02 -9.20 2.30
N LYS A 4 -6.27 -8.39 3.34
CA LYS A 4 -7.38 -8.63 4.29
C LYS A 4 -8.76 -8.61 3.61
N ALA A 5 -8.92 -7.79 2.58
CA ALA A 5 -10.16 -7.71 1.82
C ALA A 5 -10.43 -8.94 0.95
N LEU A 6 -9.39 -9.64 0.51
CA LEU A 6 -9.48 -10.76 -0.43
C LEU A 6 -9.36 -12.14 0.21
N LYS A 7 -8.68 -12.23 1.37
CA LYS A 7 -8.45 -13.49 2.08
C LYS A 7 -9.78 -14.17 2.43
N ASP A 8 -9.89 -15.46 2.13
CA ASP A 8 -11.07 -16.29 2.36
C ASP A 8 -12.37 -15.84 1.64
N ARG A 9 -12.25 -14.90 0.69
CA ARG A 9 -13.38 -14.36 -0.10
C ARG A 9 -13.28 -14.63 -1.60
N THR A 10 -12.25 -15.34 -2.00
CA THR A 10 -12.01 -15.73 -3.38
C THR A 10 -11.78 -17.24 -3.48
N VAL A 11 -11.80 -17.78 -4.67
CA VAL A 11 -11.46 -19.20 -4.90
C VAL A 11 -9.99 -19.53 -4.61
N ALA A 12 -9.15 -18.54 -4.29
CA ALA A 12 -7.80 -18.73 -3.75
C ALA A 12 -7.81 -19.00 -2.23
N GLU A 13 -8.98 -18.86 -1.57
CA GLU A 13 -9.16 -19.07 -0.13
C GLU A 13 -8.15 -18.25 0.70
N GLY A 14 -7.45 -18.89 1.62
CA GLY A 14 -6.39 -18.26 2.42
C GLY A 14 -5.07 -18.00 1.67
N ASN A 15 -4.93 -18.43 0.40
CA ASN A 15 -3.70 -18.27 -0.38
C ASN A 15 -3.63 -16.88 -1.05
N VAL A 16 -3.77 -15.85 -0.23
CA VAL A 16 -3.58 -14.45 -0.58
C VAL A 16 -2.33 -13.95 0.12
N LEU A 17 -1.31 -13.64 -0.63
CA LEU A 17 0.05 -13.36 -0.17
C LEU A 17 0.26 -11.84 -0.11
N ASP A 18 0.93 -11.39 0.94
CA ASP A 18 1.27 -9.99 1.14
C ASP A 18 2.71 -9.74 0.71
N SER A 19 2.89 -8.67 -0.06
CA SER A 19 4.20 -8.16 -0.47
C SER A 19 5.12 -9.18 -1.18
N GLU A 20 4.54 -10.24 -1.73
CA GLU A 20 5.25 -11.24 -2.53
C GLU A 20 5.39 -10.74 -3.97
N ILE A 21 6.50 -10.04 -4.22
CA ILE A 21 6.85 -9.52 -5.55
C ILE A 21 7.47 -10.64 -6.40
N GLY A 22 7.09 -10.68 -7.68
CA GLY A 22 7.71 -11.58 -8.66
C GLY A 22 7.39 -13.04 -8.43
N ILE A 23 6.16 -13.35 -8.02
CA ILE A 23 5.67 -14.73 -8.09
C ILE A 23 5.68 -15.19 -9.56
N LEU A 24 5.38 -14.27 -10.47
CA LEU A 24 5.47 -14.45 -11.92
C LEU A 24 6.83 -13.95 -12.43
N GLY A 25 7.93 -14.48 -11.90
CA GLY A 25 9.29 -14.12 -12.33
C GLY A 25 9.78 -15.00 -13.47
N GLU A 26 10.61 -14.45 -14.36
CA GLU A 26 11.31 -15.17 -15.43
C GLU A 26 12.79 -15.29 -15.07
N ASP A 27 13.36 -16.49 -15.18
CA ASP A 27 14.80 -16.70 -15.08
C ASP A 27 15.37 -17.38 -16.34
N GLU A 28 16.65 -17.76 -16.30
CA GLU A 28 17.32 -18.42 -17.43
C GLU A 28 16.67 -19.73 -17.86
N GLU A 29 15.89 -20.38 -16.99
CA GLU A 29 15.21 -21.66 -17.22
C GLU A 29 13.73 -21.49 -17.59
N GLY A 30 13.17 -20.27 -17.49
CA GLY A 30 11.77 -19.93 -17.81
C GLY A 30 11.03 -19.30 -16.63
N LEU A 31 9.70 -19.36 -16.68
CA LEU A 31 8.84 -18.77 -15.65
C LEU A 31 8.98 -19.53 -14.33
N ARG A 32 9.64 -18.90 -13.36
CA ARG A 32 9.71 -19.44 -11.99
C ARG A 32 8.58 -18.93 -11.13
N ILE A 33 8.03 -19.84 -10.33
CA ILE A 33 7.04 -19.52 -9.32
C ILE A 33 7.59 -19.93 -7.97
N LYS A 34 7.50 -19.03 -7.00
CA LYS A 34 7.62 -19.45 -5.60
C LYS A 34 6.56 -20.52 -5.34
N PRO A 35 6.87 -21.61 -4.61
CA PRO A 35 6.01 -22.77 -4.49
C PRO A 35 4.67 -22.39 -3.84
N GLN A 36 3.65 -22.26 -4.69
CA GLN A 36 2.26 -22.03 -4.30
C GLN A 36 1.42 -23.23 -4.69
N LYS A 37 0.51 -23.66 -3.83
CA LYS A 37 -0.39 -24.78 -4.13
C LYS A 37 -1.74 -24.27 -4.59
N GLY A 38 -2.20 -24.73 -5.74
CA GLY A 38 -3.54 -24.45 -6.24
C GLY A 38 -3.69 -23.06 -6.81
N ARG A 39 -4.66 -22.29 -6.35
CA ARG A 39 -4.93 -20.93 -6.80
C ARG A 39 -4.28 -19.96 -5.82
N PHE A 40 -3.72 -18.88 -6.33
CA PHE A 40 -3.05 -17.89 -5.49
C PHE A 40 -3.37 -16.46 -5.95
N ILE A 41 -3.23 -15.52 -5.04
CA ILE A 41 -3.23 -14.08 -5.30
C ILE A 41 -2.06 -13.48 -4.53
N ALA A 42 -1.17 -12.77 -5.20
CA ALA A 42 -0.12 -11.97 -4.57
C ALA A 42 -0.46 -10.50 -4.71
N VAL A 43 -0.37 -9.77 -3.63
CA VAL A 43 -0.71 -8.35 -3.57
C VAL A 43 0.52 -7.57 -3.16
N TYR A 44 0.87 -6.57 -3.93
CA TYR A 44 1.97 -5.66 -3.62
C TYR A 44 1.75 -4.30 -4.26
N THR A 45 2.51 -3.31 -3.84
CA THR A 45 2.60 -2.01 -4.49
C THR A 45 3.88 -1.94 -5.27
N ASP A 46 3.80 -1.39 -6.48
CA ASP A 46 4.91 -1.18 -7.39
C ASP A 46 4.83 0.27 -7.85
N ASP A 47 5.94 0.89 -8.21
CA ASP A 47 6.01 2.27 -8.70
C ASP A 47 5.03 3.26 -8.05
N ALA A 48 5.53 4.37 -7.58
CA ALA A 48 4.74 5.51 -7.14
C ALA A 48 5.25 6.78 -7.82
N GLU A 49 4.34 7.60 -8.32
CA GLU A 49 4.66 8.90 -8.94
C GLU A 49 3.78 9.97 -8.33
N ALA A 50 4.40 10.94 -7.63
CA ALA A 50 3.73 12.15 -7.17
C ALA A 50 4.16 13.34 -8.02
N LYS A 51 3.21 14.20 -8.35
CA LYS A 51 3.45 15.51 -8.99
C LYS A 51 2.84 16.58 -8.09
N PRO A 52 3.57 16.99 -7.05
CA PRO A 52 3.06 17.97 -6.11
C PRO A 52 2.70 19.29 -6.80
N ASP A 53 1.49 19.78 -6.57
CA ASP A 53 1.05 21.07 -7.07
C ASP A 53 1.73 22.21 -6.32
N GLU A 54 2.12 21.96 -5.06
CA GLU A 54 2.81 22.91 -4.20
C GLU A 54 4.31 22.63 -4.13
N GLN A 55 5.10 23.68 -4.17
CA GLN A 55 6.54 23.57 -3.94
C GLN A 55 6.79 23.06 -2.51
N ARG A 56 7.51 21.94 -2.36
CA ARG A 56 7.87 21.30 -1.10
C ARG A 56 6.84 20.33 -0.48
N ALA A 57 5.83 19.90 -1.21
CA ALA A 57 4.89 18.87 -0.74
C ALA A 57 5.54 17.46 -0.78
N PHE A 58 6.37 17.14 0.21
CA PHE A 58 7.09 15.86 0.27
C PHE A 58 6.22 14.66 0.68
N HIS A 59 5.04 14.92 1.25
CA HIS A 59 4.15 13.89 1.78
C HIS A 59 3.05 13.44 0.82
N GLU A 60 3.03 13.96 -0.40
CA GLU A 60 2.07 13.48 -1.40
C GLU A 60 2.45 12.09 -1.89
N ASN A 61 1.55 11.13 -1.71
CA ASN A 61 1.70 9.78 -2.23
C ASN A 61 1.50 9.69 -3.75
N GLY A 62 0.64 10.55 -4.29
CA GLY A 62 0.34 10.63 -5.72
C GLY A 62 -0.27 9.35 -6.29
N LEU A 63 0.19 8.97 -7.48
CA LEU A 63 -0.27 7.78 -8.18
C LEU A 63 0.56 6.57 -7.77
N VAL A 64 -0.09 5.56 -7.21
CA VAL A 64 0.52 4.30 -6.77
C VAL A 64 -0.06 3.14 -7.58
N ASN A 65 0.77 2.23 -8.02
CA ASN A 65 0.36 1.01 -8.68
C ASN A 65 0.13 -0.09 -7.63
N LEU A 66 -1.15 -0.42 -7.40
CA LEU A 66 -1.55 -1.61 -6.64
C LEU A 66 -1.61 -2.80 -7.60
N CYS A 67 -0.69 -3.73 -7.44
CA CYS A 67 -0.51 -4.89 -8.29
C CYS A 67 -1.06 -6.15 -7.62
N LEU A 68 -1.80 -6.94 -8.39
CA LEU A 68 -2.31 -8.24 -7.98
C LEU A 68 -1.92 -9.27 -9.04
N GLU A 69 -0.96 -10.12 -8.71
CA GLU A 69 -0.60 -11.27 -9.53
C GLU A 69 -1.43 -12.46 -9.05
N TYR A 70 -2.11 -13.13 -9.96
CA TYR A 70 -2.93 -14.27 -9.62
C TYR A 70 -2.88 -15.36 -10.68
N GLY A 71 -3.02 -16.58 -10.23
CA GLY A 71 -2.90 -17.72 -11.13
C GLY A 71 -3.39 -19.03 -10.54
N VAL A 72 -3.26 -20.05 -11.38
CA VAL A 72 -3.54 -21.44 -11.03
C VAL A 72 -2.26 -22.23 -11.20
N THR A 73 -1.89 -23.02 -10.20
CA THR A 73 -0.74 -23.90 -10.24
C THR A 73 -1.19 -25.34 -10.34
N ASP A 74 -0.48 -26.13 -11.12
CA ASP A 74 -0.61 -27.59 -11.17
C ASP A 74 0.59 -28.25 -10.47
N ALA A 75 0.39 -29.47 -10.00
CA ALA A 75 1.45 -30.29 -9.43
C ALA A 75 2.21 -30.99 -10.57
N MET A 76 3.46 -30.60 -10.81
CA MET A 76 4.37 -31.39 -11.65
C MET A 76 5.17 -32.38 -10.81
N GLN A 77 5.31 -33.60 -11.31
CA GLN A 77 6.19 -34.60 -10.70
C GLN A 77 7.52 -34.60 -11.48
N GLU A 78 8.59 -34.31 -10.76
CA GLU A 78 9.95 -34.38 -11.31
C GLU A 78 10.76 -35.45 -10.57
N GLU A 79 11.57 -36.20 -11.31
CA GLU A 79 12.48 -37.16 -10.71
C GLU A 79 13.83 -36.48 -10.45
N VAL A 80 14.11 -36.21 -9.18
CA VAL A 80 15.37 -35.62 -8.71
C VAL A 80 16.23 -36.69 -8.04
N ASP A 81 17.52 -36.52 -8.10
CA ASP A 81 18.43 -37.41 -7.38
C ASP A 81 18.22 -37.30 -5.85
N ASP A 82 18.08 -38.43 -5.20
CA ASP A 82 17.87 -38.51 -3.74
C ASP A 82 19.17 -38.02 -3.03
N PRO A 83 19.12 -36.89 -2.29
CA PRO A 83 20.31 -36.34 -1.64
C PRO A 83 20.90 -37.26 -0.58
N ASP A 84 20.06 -38.10 0.01
CA ASP A 84 20.49 -39.05 1.06
C ASP A 84 20.94 -40.43 0.50
N ARG A 85 20.70 -40.69 -0.80
CA ARG A 85 21.00 -41.98 -1.45
C ARG A 85 21.51 -41.79 -2.88
N PRO A 86 22.81 -41.59 -3.09
CA PRO A 86 23.38 -41.40 -4.41
C PRO A 86 23.04 -42.54 -5.40
N GLY A 87 22.52 -42.16 -6.57
CA GLY A 87 22.08 -43.09 -7.61
C GLY A 87 20.64 -43.56 -7.51
N ARG A 88 19.86 -43.07 -6.54
CA ARG A 88 18.42 -43.30 -6.44
C ARG A 88 17.68 -42.00 -6.79
N LYS A 89 16.64 -42.11 -7.60
CA LYS A 89 15.76 -40.98 -7.92
C LYS A 89 14.53 -40.97 -7.01
N MET A 90 14.18 -39.80 -6.50
CA MET A 90 12.94 -39.56 -5.77
C MET A 90 12.00 -38.69 -6.60
N LYS A 91 10.69 -38.99 -6.52
CA LYS A 91 9.68 -38.13 -7.16
C LYS A 91 9.36 -36.99 -6.25
N VAL A 92 9.68 -35.78 -6.67
CA VAL A 92 9.33 -34.55 -5.99
C VAL A 92 8.20 -33.87 -6.75
N ILE A 93 7.21 -33.36 -6.02
CA ILE A 93 6.08 -32.65 -6.60
C ILE A 93 6.38 -31.17 -6.46
N PHE A 94 6.58 -30.49 -7.60
CA PHE A 94 6.75 -29.04 -7.66
C PHE A 94 5.47 -28.39 -8.19
N PRO A 95 4.97 -27.34 -7.54
CA PRO A 95 3.94 -26.53 -8.16
C PRO A 95 4.51 -25.77 -9.34
N THR A 96 3.83 -25.78 -10.47
CA THR A 96 4.16 -25.02 -11.68
C THR A 96 2.91 -24.33 -12.20
N ILE A 97 3.06 -23.27 -12.98
CA ILE A 97 1.92 -22.67 -13.68
C ILE A 97 1.75 -23.42 -15.01
N PRO A 98 0.61 -24.08 -15.22
CA PRO A 98 0.37 -24.80 -16.45
C PRO A 98 0.13 -23.82 -17.62
N HIS A 99 0.30 -24.32 -18.82
CA HIS A 99 -0.15 -23.61 -20.01
C HIS A 99 -1.65 -23.36 -19.94
N ALA A 100 -2.07 -22.18 -20.42
CA ALA A 100 -3.46 -21.79 -20.38
C ALA A 100 -4.33 -22.75 -21.19
N SER A 101 -5.35 -23.28 -20.55
CA SER A 101 -6.41 -24.07 -21.17
C SER A 101 -7.76 -23.39 -20.92
N ARG A 102 -8.81 -23.85 -21.61
CA ARG A 102 -10.17 -23.32 -21.38
C ARG A 102 -10.59 -23.34 -19.92
N MET A 103 -10.23 -24.36 -19.16
CA MET A 103 -10.56 -24.48 -17.75
C MET A 103 -9.75 -23.48 -16.90
N HIS A 104 -8.47 -23.33 -17.19
CA HIS A 104 -7.60 -22.37 -16.52
C HIS A 104 -8.05 -20.93 -16.81
N ASP A 105 -8.40 -20.61 -18.04
CA ASP A 105 -8.93 -19.30 -18.43
C ASP A 105 -10.19 -18.98 -17.63
N PHE A 106 -11.10 -19.94 -17.48
CA PHE A 106 -12.30 -19.78 -16.69
C PHE A 106 -12.01 -19.46 -15.22
N TYR A 107 -11.02 -20.15 -14.62
CA TYR A 107 -10.60 -19.85 -13.25
C TYR A 107 -9.94 -18.47 -13.11
N LEU A 108 -9.15 -18.05 -14.09
CA LEU A 108 -8.56 -16.71 -14.10
C LEU A 108 -9.64 -15.63 -14.19
N ASP A 109 -10.65 -15.83 -15.02
CA ASP A 109 -11.77 -14.90 -15.14
C ASP A 109 -12.57 -14.81 -13.84
N ILE A 110 -12.80 -15.94 -13.16
CA ILE A 110 -13.44 -15.97 -11.84
C ILE A 110 -12.60 -15.21 -10.82
N LEU A 111 -11.29 -15.50 -10.72
CA LEU A 111 -10.39 -14.83 -9.79
C LEU A 111 -10.36 -13.31 -10.04
N GLY A 112 -10.18 -12.90 -11.29
CA GLY A 112 -10.17 -11.50 -11.67
C GLY A 112 -11.48 -10.78 -11.33
N ARG A 113 -12.64 -11.46 -11.50
CA ARG A 113 -13.93 -10.92 -11.07
C ARG A 113 -14.05 -10.84 -9.55
N GLN A 114 -13.66 -11.89 -8.83
CA GLN A 114 -13.74 -11.94 -7.37
C GLN A 114 -12.81 -10.90 -6.71
N ILE A 115 -11.61 -10.67 -7.26
CA ILE A 115 -10.72 -9.61 -6.84
C ILE A 115 -11.43 -8.25 -6.92
N ARG A 116 -11.97 -7.91 -8.10
CA ARG A 116 -12.69 -6.64 -8.28
C ARG A 116 -13.90 -6.52 -7.35
N SER A 117 -14.69 -7.57 -7.23
CA SER A 117 -15.85 -7.60 -6.35
C SER A 117 -15.47 -7.48 -4.87
N GLY A 118 -14.43 -8.19 -4.44
CA GLY A 118 -13.94 -8.15 -3.05
C GLY A 118 -13.41 -6.78 -2.64
N LEU A 119 -12.66 -6.12 -3.53
CA LEU A 119 -12.16 -4.77 -3.31
C LEU A 119 -13.26 -3.69 -3.37
N SER A 120 -14.40 -4.00 -4.01
CA SER A 120 -15.56 -3.09 -4.13
C SER A 120 -16.66 -3.36 -3.11
N ASP A 121 -16.55 -4.42 -2.30
CA ASP A 121 -17.61 -4.82 -1.38
C ASP A 121 -17.75 -3.82 -0.21
N GLY A 122 -18.88 -3.11 -0.15
CA GLY A 122 -19.20 -2.16 0.92
C GLY A 122 -19.50 -2.81 2.28
N LYS A 123 -19.66 -4.13 2.34
CA LYS A 123 -19.82 -4.87 3.59
C LYS A 123 -18.50 -5.40 4.15
N ASN A 124 -17.42 -5.26 3.38
CA ASN A 124 -16.08 -5.65 3.77
C ASN A 124 -15.33 -4.45 4.32
N GLU A 125 -15.14 -4.40 5.62
CA GLU A 125 -14.51 -3.28 6.31
C GLU A 125 -13.10 -2.99 5.77
N ALA A 126 -12.28 -4.02 5.52
CA ALA A 126 -10.94 -3.84 4.96
C ALA A 126 -10.98 -3.25 3.54
N ALA A 127 -11.97 -3.62 2.73
CA ALA A 127 -12.17 -3.03 1.40
C ALA A 127 -12.68 -1.59 1.50
N GLU A 128 -13.54 -1.28 2.46
CA GLU A 128 -14.01 0.07 2.73
C GLU A 128 -12.87 1.00 3.15
N VAL A 129 -12.03 0.54 4.08
CA VAL A 129 -10.86 1.29 4.53
C VAL A 129 -9.89 1.49 3.36
N LEU A 130 -9.60 0.45 2.59
CA LEU A 130 -8.75 0.59 1.40
C LEU A 130 -9.29 1.66 0.44
N ARG A 131 -10.59 1.63 0.12
CA ARG A 131 -11.22 2.65 -0.75
C ARG A 131 -11.18 4.03 -0.14
N GLY A 132 -11.30 4.12 1.19
CA GLY A 132 -11.19 5.39 1.92
C GLY A 132 -9.80 6.01 1.84
N LEU A 133 -8.74 5.21 1.67
CA LEU A 133 -7.36 5.66 1.48
C LEU A 133 -7.03 6.00 0.01
N ILE A 134 -7.98 5.84 -0.89
CA ILE A 134 -7.83 6.09 -2.32
C ILE A 134 -8.82 7.17 -2.75
N ARG A 135 -8.33 8.24 -3.36
CA ARG A 135 -9.20 9.29 -3.93
C ARG A 135 -9.96 8.79 -5.16
N ARG A 136 -9.25 8.08 -6.03
CA ARG A 136 -9.81 7.53 -7.28
C ARG A 136 -8.92 6.43 -7.86
N VAL A 137 -9.51 5.56 -8.65
CA VAL A 137 -8.79 4.66 -9.56
C VAL A 137 -8.62 5.38 -10.89
N VAL A 138 -7.39 5.59 -11.32
CA VAL A 138 -7.06 6.34 -12.54
C VAL A 138 -7.00 5.41 -13.75
N LYS A 139 -6.42 4.21 -13.56
CA LYS A 139 -6.22 3.24 -14.64
C LYS A 139 -6.31 1.83 -14.08
N VAL A 140 -6.82 0.92 -14.90
CA VAL A 140 -6.79 -0.52 -14.62
C VAL A 140 -6.22 -1.23 -15.84
N THR A 141 -5.16 -2.00 -15.64
CA THR A 141 -4.60 -2.87 -16.68
C THR A 141 -4.66 -4.32 -16.23
N CYS A 142 -4.86 -5.22 -17.17
CA CYS A 142 -4.83 -6.65 -16.94
C CYS A 142 -3.94 -7.28 -18.00
N GLU A 143 -2.84 -7.84 -17.58
CA GLU A 143 -1.84 -8.45 -18.43
C GLU A 143 -1.79 -9.95 -18.15
N ARG A 144 -1.70 -10.74 -19.20
CA ARG A 144 -1.52 -12.17 -19.05
C ARG A 144 -0.03 -12.49 -19.00
N ALA A 145 0.39 -13.24 -18.01
CA ALA A 145 1.72 -13.79 -17.99
C ALA A 145 1.92 -14.76 -19.17
N GLY A 146 3.06 -14.64 -19.82
CA GLY A 146 3.44 -15.49 -20.95
C GLY A 146 4.94 -15.72 -20.91
N SER A 147 5.40 -16.82 -21.49
CA SER A 147 6.82 -17.05 -21.69
C SER A 147 7.22 -16.50 -23.05
N ASP A 148 8.14 -15.55 -23.08
CA ASP A 148 8.69 -14.99 -24.32
C ASP A 148 9.48 -16.04 -25.14
N ARG A 149 10.01 -17.07 -24.48
CA ARG A 149 10.79 -18.14 -25.13
C ARG A 149 9.96 -19.13 -25.89
N THR A 150 8.76 -19.45 -25.42
CA THR A 150 7.88 -20.44 -26.05
C THR A 150 6.73 -19.80 -26.79
N GLY A 151 6.46 -18.53 -26.62
CA GLY A 151 5.29 -17.83 -27.15
C GLY A 151 3.95 -18.34 -26.57
N GLU A 152 4.02 -19.15 -25.52
CA GLU A 152 2.85 -19.77 -24.89
C GLU A 152 2.38 -18.95 -23.69
N ARG A 153 1.06 -18.91 -23.52
CA ARG A 153 0.44 -18.21 -22.40
C ARG A 153 0.25 -19.15 -21.22
N VAL A 154 0.67 -18.74 -20.05
CA VAL A 154 0.47 -19.50 -18.82
C VAL A 154 -0.83 -19.11 -18.11
N ALA A 155 -1.26 -19.95 -17.17
CA ALA A 155 -2.48 -19.73 -16.40
C ALA A 155 -2.28 -18.73 -15.25
N ALA A 156 -1.78 -17.54 -15.59
CA ALA A 156 -1.58 -16.44 -14.64
C ALA A 156 -1.82 -15.08 -15.31
N GLN A 157 -2.21 -14.11 -14.48
CA GLN A 157 -2.47 -12.72 -14.88
C GLN A 157 -1.95 -11.74 -13.81
N LYS A 158 -1.56 -10.56 -14.26
CA LYS A 158 -1.27 -9.38 -13.43
C LYS A 158 -2.36 -8.34 -13.65
N LEU A 159 -3.05 -7.97 -12.59
CA LEU A 159 -4.03 -6.89 -12.57
C LEU A 159 -3.40 -5.72 -11.82
N THR A 160 -3.27 -4.59 -12.47
CA THR A 160 -2.71 -3.37 -11.89
C THR A 160 -3.77 -2.29 -11.83
N PHE A 161 -4.00 -1.77 -10.63
CA PHE A 161 -4.80 -0.58 -10.39
C PHE A 161 -3.85 0.59 -10.13
N THR A 162 -3.79 1.55 -11.04
CA THR A 162 -3.15 2.84 -10.75
C THR A 162 -4.14 3.67 -9.96
N VAL A 163 -3.84 3.91 -8.70
CA VAL A 163 -4.70 4.61 -7.75
C VAL A 163 -4.07 5.95 -7.36
N ASP A 164 -4.90 6.98 -7.20
CA ASP A 164 -4.53 8.25 -6.60
C ASP A 164 -4.71 8.10 -5.09
N ALA A 165 -3.61 7.95 -4.36
CA ALA A 165 -3.63 7.70 -2.93
C ALA A 165 -3.84 9.01 -2.14
N LEU A 166 -4.49 8.89 -0.97
CA LEU A 166 -4.53 10.01 -0.03
C LEU A 166 -3.12 10.30 0.48
N GLN A 167 -2.91 11.56 0.79
CA GLN A 167 -1.72 12.02 1.48
C GLN A 167 -1.66 11.41 2.88
N ASP A 168 -0.45 11.13 3.35
CA ASP A 168 -0.24 10.71 4.73
C ASP A 168 -0.59 11.86 5.70
N PRO A 169 -1.06 11.54 6.91
CA PRO A 169 -1.28 12.55 7.93
C PRO A 169 0.01 13.34 8.18
N GLN A 170 -0.10 14.65 8.18
CA GLN A 170 1.02 15.52 8.49
C GLN A 170 1.29 15.52 10.01
N PHE A 171 2.50 15.92 10.40
CA PHE A 171 2.85 16.12 11.79
C PHE A 171 1.84 17.06 12.46
N LEU A 172 1.44 16.74 13.70
CA LEU A 172 0.47 17.51 14.49
C LEU A 172 -0.94 17.65 13.92
N GLN A 173 -1.28 16.96 12.85
CA GLN A 173 -2.67 16.88 12.47
C GLN A 173 -3.37 15.81 13.29
N ASP A 174 -4.34 16.22 14.07
CA ASP A 174 -5.32 15.31 14.65
C ASP A 174 -5.99 14.53 13.53
N VAL A 175 -5.83 13.22 13.54
CA VAL A 175 -6.55 12.36 12.61
C VAL A 175 -7.94 12.12 13.18
N PRO A 176 -9.01 12.68 12.60
CA PRO A 176 -10.36 12.57 13.16
C PRO A 176 -10.76 11.12 13.40
N GLU A 177 -11.45 10.86 14.50
CA GLU A 177 -12.04 9.56 14.77
C GLU A 177 -13.00 9.19 13.62
N GLY A 178 -12.83 7.98 13.07
CA GLY A 178 -13.61 7.53 11.90
C GLY A 178 -13.05 7.93 10.53
N ALA A 179 -12.00 8.75 10.46
CA ALA A 179 -11.29 8.97 9.21
C ALA A 179 -10.72 7.64 8.65
N PRO A 180 -10.56 7.51 7.33
CA PRO A 180 -10.05 6.28 6.72
C PRO A 180 -8.72 5.81 7.33
N PHE A 181 -7.84 6.75 7.67
CA PHE A 181 -6.55 6.43 8.28
C PHE A 181 -6.70 5.93 9.72
N SER A 182 -7.58 6.54 10.54
CA SER A 182 -7.88 6.05 11.90
C SER A 182 -8.50 4.66 11.87
N ARG A 183 -9.42 4.41 10.93
CA ARG A 183 -9.99 3.07 10.71
C ARG A 183 -8.97 2.04 10.27
N PHE A 184 -8.00 2.45 9.44
CA PHE A 184 -6.87 1.62 9.04
C PHE A 184 -6.03 1.19 10.25
N LEU A 185 -5.66 2.13 11.12
CA LEU A 185 -4.92 1.84 12.35
C LEU A 185 -5.72 0.95 13.31
N ALA A 186 -7.02 1.20 13.44
CA ALA A 186 -7.90 0.35 14.26
C ALA A 186 -7.95 -1.10 13.75
N LEU A 187 -7.99 -1.31 12.43
CA LEU A 187 -7.93 -2.66 11.83
C LEU A 187 -6.57 -3.34 12.04
N LEU A 188 -5.47 -2.59 12.06
CA LEU A 188 -4.15 -3.14 12.40
C LEU A 188 -4.10 -3.51 13.89
N ALA A 189 -4.59 -2.65 14.77
CA ALA A 189 -4.62 -2.92 16.21
C ALA A 189 -5.49 -4.14 16.59
N ALA A 190 -6.55 -4.40 15.83
CA ALA A 190 -7.40 -5.57 15.98
C ALA A 190 -6.88 -6.83 15.27
N GLY A 191 -5.80 -6.72 14.50
CA GLY A 191 -5.20 -7.79 13.72
C GLY A 191 -4.30 -8.73 14.54
N ASP A 192 -3.49 -9.51 13.84
CA ASP A 192 -2.50 -10.38 14.47
C ASP A 192 -1.29 -9.59 15.05
N ALA A 193 -0.31 -10.32 15.62
CA ALA A 193 0.84 -9.68 16.26
C ALA A 193 1.70 -8.84 15.29
N ASP A 194 1.78 -9.25 14.02
CA ASP A 194 2.53 -8.52 13.00
C ASP A 194 1.78 -7.25 12.58
N ASP A 195 0.45 -7.33 12.41
CA ASP A 195 -0.40 -6.16 12.17
C ASP A 195 -0.30 -5.13 13.30
N GLN A 196 -0.39 -5.58 14.56
CA GLN A 196 -0.28 -4.73 15.74
C GLN A 196 1.07 -4.01 15.81
N LYS A 197 2.15 -4.73 15.50
CA LYS A 197 3.50 -4.17 15.43
C LYS A 197 3.61 -3.10 14.33
N LEU A 198 3.06 -3.37 13.14
CA LEU A 198 3.05 -2.40 12.05
C LEU A 198 2.24 -1.15 12.41
N GLY A 199 1.07 -1.34 13.05
CA GLY A 199 0.25 -0.22 13.55
C GLY A 199 0.99 0.64 14.55
N ALA A 200 1.68 0.03 15.51
CA ALA A 200 2.50 0.74 16.49
C ALA A 200 3.65 1.53 15.86
N LEU A 201 4.34 0.93 14.87
CA LEU A 201 5.42 1.62 14.13
C LEU A 201 4.91 2.84 13.36
N ILE A 202 3.71 2.76 12.77
CA ILE A 202 3.10 3.88 12.05
C ILE A 202 2.73 4.99 13.05
N LEU A 203 2.11 4.64 14.17
CA LEU A 203 1.73 5.62 15.20
C LEU A 203 2.94 6.35 15.77
N ASP A 204 4.07 5.65 15.94
CA ASP A 204 5.33 6.25 16.42
C ASP A 204 5.91 7.31 15.45
N GLN A 205 5.47 7.30 14.19
CA GLN A 205 5.89 8.27 13.18
C GLN A 205 4.97 9.49 13.09
N ILE A 206 3.83 9.49 13.80
CA ILE A 206 2.84 10.56 13.76
C ILE A 206 2.79 11.21 15.15
N PRO A 207 3.56 12.27 15.39
CA PRO A 207 3.49 12.99 16.67
C PRO A 207 2.10 13.59 16.85
N VAL A 208 1.48 13.30 17.98
CA VAL A 208 0.10 13.72 18.31
C VAL A 208 0.06 14.90 19.26
N SER A 209 1.19 15.25 19.89
CA SER A 209 1.28 16.35 20.85
C SER A 209 2.36 17.37 20.47
N PRO A 210 2.24 18.62 20.96
CA PRO A 210 3.31 19.61 20.81
C PRO A 210 4.65 19.14 21.39
N GLU A 211 4.60 18.37 22.49
CA GLU A 211 5.79 17.82 23.13
C GLU A 211 6.44 16.76 22.25
N ASP A 212 5.65 15.88 21.62
CA ASP A 212 6.15 14.88 20.67
C ASP A 212 6.80 15.53 19.43
N LEU A 213 6.25 16.68 18.99
CA LEU A 213 6.86 17.46 17.93
C LEU A 213 8.20 18.04 18.35
N GLU A 214 8.30 18.58 19.58
CA GLU A 214 9.52 19.17 20.08
C GLU A 214 10.62 18.11 20.20
N GLU A 215 10.28 16.92 20.71
CA GLU A 215 11.19 15.78 20.74
C GLU A 215 11.60 15.30 19.34
N ALA A 216 10.64 15.22 18.40
CA ALA A 216 10.92 14.88 17.01
C ALA A 216 11.80 15.93 16.34
N ARG A 217 11.51 17.22 16.57
CA ARG A 217 12.31 18.35 16.10
C ARG A 217 13.74 18.30 16.60
N GLU A 218 13.94 18.07 17.90
CA GLU A 218 15.26 17.95 18.51
C GLU A 218 16.03 16.75 17.92
N ARG A 219 15.36 15.64 17.71
CA ARG A 219 15.94 14.42 17.10
C ARG A 219 16.41 14.64 15.66
N ILE A 220 15.70 15.48 14.90
CA ILE A 220 16.05 15.82 13.50
C ILE A 220 16.96 17.06 13.43
N GLY A 221 17.12 17.80 14.52
CA GLY A 221 17.94 19.02 14.59
C GLY A 221 17.34 20.21 13.83
N LEU A 222 16.02 20.24 13.64
CA LEU A 222 15.32 21.34 12.96
C LEU A 222 14.85 22.41 13.95
N THR A 223 14.90 23.67 13.53
CA THR A 223 14.28 24.79 14.23
C THR A 223 12.80 24.91 13.85
N LEU A 224 11.98 25.59 14.70
CA LEU A 224 10.58 25.87 14.36
C LEU A 224 10.42 26.63 13.03
N THR A 225 11.36 27.56 12.75
CA THR A 225 11.38 28.30 11.50
C THR A 225 11.64 27.40 10.29
N GLU A 226 12.51 26.41 10.45
CA GLU A 226 12.79 25.44 9.39
C GLU A 226 11.60 24.50 9.18
N LEU A 227 10.92 24.07 10.25
CA LEU A 227 9.66 23.32 10.16
C LEU A 227 8.59 24.11 9.44
N GLY A 228 8.36 25.38 9.78
CA GLY A 228 7.44 26.26 9.08
C GLY A 228 7.82 26.45 7.61
N SER A 229 9.13 26.55 7.29
CA SER A 229 9.60 26.65 5.90
C SER A 229 9.42 25.36 5.10
N LEU A 230 9.26 24.22 5.75
CA LEU A 230 8.96 22.93 5.15
C LEU A 230 7.44 22.69 4.99
N GLY A 231 6.61 23.65 5.40
CA GLY A 231 5.15 23.57 5.31
C GLY A 231 4.49 22.93 6.53
N PHE A 232 5.24 22.62 7.58
CA PHE A 232 4.70 22.21 8.86
C PHE A 232 4.36 23.47 9.67
N GLU A 233 3.14 23.97 9.50
CA GLU A 233 2.68 25.15 10.21
C GLU A 233 2.31 24.75 11.65
N TYR A 234 3.23 24.94 12.58
CA TYR A 234 2.91 24.93 13.99
C TYR A 234 2.22 26.25 14.32
N VAL A 235 0.92 26.20 14.49
CA VAL A 235 0.19 27.26 15.19
C VAL A 235 0.27 26.90 16.67
N PRO A 236 1.14 27.57 17.48
CA PRO A 236 1.06 27.40 18.94
C PRO A 236 -0.38 27.73 19.34
N ASP A 237 -0.94 26.92 20.23
CA ASP A 237 -2.18 27.30 20.89
C ASP A 237 -1.99 28.75 21.34
N ALA A 238 -2.79 29.64 20.76
CA ALA A 238 -2.79 31.01 21.22
C ALA A 238 -3.20 30.91 22.68
N ASP A 239 -2.26 31.18 23.58
CA ASP A 239 -2.63 31.44 24.97
C ASP A 239 -3.85 32.36 24.91
N GLU A 240 -4.93 31.99 25.57
CA GLU A 240 -6.18 32.76 25.57
C GLU A 240 -5.96 34.22 25.95
N ASP A 241 -4.77 34.57 26.40
CA ASP A 241 -4.31 35.91 26.79
C ASP A 241 -3.52 36.67 25.70
N SER A 242 -3.23 36.08 24.52
CA SER A 242 -2.58 36.81 23.43
C SER A 242 -3.61 37.53 22.53
N GLU A 243 -4.45 38.37 23.12
CA GLU A 243 -5.13 39.38 22.36
C GLU A 243 -4.09 40.31 21.72
N ILE A 244 -4.02 40.31 20.37
CA ILE A 244 -3.28 41.34 19.65
C ILE A 244 -3.98 42.67 19.92
N SER A 245 -3.55 43.34 20.98
CA SER A 245 -4.18 44.55 21.43
C SER A 245 -3.86 45.76 20.54
N ASN A 246 -2.77 45.75 19.77
CA ASN A 246 -2.41 46.81 18.86
C ASN A 246 -1.56 46.31 17.65
N VAL A 247 -1.92 46.67 16.44
CA VAL A 247 -1.09 46.49 15.27
C VAL A 247 -0.63 47.87 14.78
N THR A 248 0.67 48.11 14.80
CA THR A 248 1.26 49.34 14.24
C THR A 248 1.71 49.07 12.83
N ILE A 249 1.09 49.75 11.85
CA ILE A 249 1.49 49.64 10.46
C ILE A 249 2.38 50.85 10.12
N ASP A 250 3.67 50.58 9.87
CA ASP A 250 4.59 51.57 9.34
C ASP A 250 4.38 51.75 7.84
N VAL A 251 3.83 52.88 7.46
CA VAL A 251 3.69 53.25 6.04
C VAL A 251 4.93 54.05 5.63
N ALA A 252 5.68 53.55 4.64
CA ALA A 252 6.87 54.23 4.13
C ALA A 252 6.54 55.66 3.69
N GLY A 253 7.01 56.67 4.45
CA GLY A 253 6.83 58.09 4.21
C GLY A 253 5.59 58.74 4.86
N GLY A 254 4.88 58.03 5.74
CA GLY A 254 3.76 58.51 6.55
C GLY A 254 3.96 58.36 8.04
N GLN A 255 3.07 58.92 8.84
CA GLN A 255 3.05 58.62 10.27
C GLN A 255 2.47 57.22 10.54
N PRO A 256 2.98 56.45 11.54
CA PRO A 256 2.44 55.17 11.88
C PRO A 256 0.95 55.27 12.28
N VAL A 257 0.13 54.33 11.80
CA VAL A 257 -1.29 54.26 12.15
C VAL A 257 -1.47 53.12 13.11
N GLU A 258 -1.92 53.41 14.31
CA GLU A 258 -2.36 52.38 15.27
C GLU A 258 -3.80 51.98 14.94
N VAL A 259 -3.99 50.70 14.68
CA VAL A 259 -5.32 50.11 14.50
C VAL A 259 -5.58 49.25 15.76
N GLY A 260 -6.35 49.78 16.66
CA GLY A 260 -6.87 49.07 17.82
C GLY A 260 -8.00 48.13 17.39
N ALA A 261 -8.08 46.96 18.03
CA ALA A 261 -9.18 46.01 17.86
C ALA A 261 -10.46 46.48 18.53
#